data_dbf32fd9849441a0f971872c3a5705f0
#
_entry.id   dbf32fd9849441a0f971872c3a5705f0
#
_cell.length_a   1.000
_cell.length_b   1.000
_cell.length_c   1.000
_cell.angle_alpha   90.00
_cell.angle_beta   90.00
_cell.angle_gamma   90.00
#
_symmetry.space_group_name_H-M   'P 1'
#
loop_
_entity.id
_entity.type
_entity.pdbx_description
1 polymer ?
#
loop_
_entity_poly.entity_id
_entity_poly.type
_entity_poly.pdbx_seq_one_letter_code
_entity_poly.pdbx_strand_id
1 'polypeptide(L)'
;MTSLKLKTLLASLALAASGLASAQNTLLNVSYDVAREFYKDYNTAFAAHYKKTTGQDVKIDQSHAGSSAQARAVNDGLAADVVTMNTTTDVQFLADSGVVAKDWAQKFPHDASPTTSTMLFLVRNGNPKGIKDWEDLIKPGVQVIVVNPKTGGNGRYAYLAAWGAIREKGGTEAQAAEFVSKLYKNVPVLAKGGRDATATFLQRNQGDVLITFESEVVSIDREFGAGKVDAVYPSVSIVAENPVAVVERTVAKKGTAQLAKAYLDYLYSDEAQEIAAKHAIRPRSEKVLKKYEATFKPLKQFTVAKYFGSLTEAQKVHFNDGGQFDKIYSAK
;
A
#
# COMPACT_ATOMS: atom_id res chain seq x y z
N MET A 1 40.33 37.94 -30.62
CA MET A 1 39.83 36.55 -30.67
C MET A 1 39.62 35.91 -29.30
N THR A 2 40.07 36.50 -28.21
CA THR A 2 39.97 35.97 -26.84
C THR A 2 38.61 36.13 -26.15
N SER A 3 37.88 37.22 -26.49
CA SER A 3 36.58 37.50 -25.83
C SER A 3 35.39 36.60 -26.28
N LEU A 4 35.47 36.06 -27.49
CA LEU A 4 34.39 35.19 -28.04
C LEU A 4 34.48 33.77 -27.45
N LYS A 5 35.68 33.24 -27.21
CA LYS A 5 35.89 31.94 -26.60
C LYS A 5 35.45 31.89 -25.11
N LEU A 6 35.65 33.01 -24.38
CA LEU A 6 35.25 33.11 -22.97
C LEU A 6 33.70 33.18 -22.83
N LYS A 7 33.02 33.86 -23.75
CA LYS A 7 31.53 33.94 -23.76
C LYS A 7 30.87 32.59 -24.09
N THR A 8 31.48 31.79 -24.99
CA THR A 8 31.02 30.46 -25.33
C THR A 8 31.26 29.47 -24.16
N LEU A 9 32.34 29.58 -23.43
CA LEU A 9 32.61 28.74 -22.27
C LEU A 9 31.69 29.04 -21.09
N LEU A 10 31.36 30.32 -20.85
CA LEU A 10 30.37 30.72 -19.83
C LEU A 10 28.94 30.30 -20.18
N ALA A 11 28.56 30.36 -21.46
CA ALA A 11 27.25 29.90 -21.93
C ALA A 11 27.11 28.36 -21.79
N SER A 12 28.18 27.61 -22.07
CA SER A 12 28.18 26.14 -21.91
C SER A 12 28.11 25.71 -20.44
N LEU A 13 28.76 26.44 -19.52
CA LEU A 13 28.65 26.20 -18.08
C LEU A 13 27.26 26.52 -17.54
N ALA A 14 26.64 27.60 -18.03
CA ALA A 14 25.29 27.98 -17.61
C ALA A 14 24.23 26.97 -18.08
N LEU A 15 24.35 26.38 -19.27
CA LEU A 15 23.47 25.31 -19.75
C LEU A 15 23.66 24.00 -18.98
N ALA A 16 24.88 23.66 -18.62
CA ALA A 16 25.17 22.47 -17.82
C ALA A 16 24.63 22.60 -16.37
N ALA A 17 24.73 23.80 -15.76
CA ALA A 17 24.18 24.08 -14.44
C ALA A 17 22.65 24.06 -14.44
N SER A 18 21.99 24.52 -15.51
CA SER A 18 20.51 24.49 -15.64
C SER A 18 19.98 23.06 -15.80
N GLY A 19 20.70 22.18 -16.48
CA GLY A 19 20.34 20.78 -16.65
C GLY A 19 20.44 19.98 -15.34
N LEU A 20 21.46 20.26 -14.53
CA LEU A 20 21.63 19.63 -13.20
C LEU A 20 20.58 20.13 -12.20
N ALA A 21 20.21 21.40 -12.20
CA ALA A 21 19.18 21.96 -11.35
C ALA A 21 17.78 21.37 -11.66
N SER A 22 17.49 21.11 -12.95
CA SER A 22 16.21 20.48 -13.37
C SER A 22 16.13 19.01 -12.94
N ALA A 23 17.24 18.27 -12.89
CA ALA A 23 17.25 16.88 -12.45
C ALA A 23 17.07 16.75 -10.91
N GLN A 24 17.54 17.73 -10.15
CA GLN A 24 17.39 17.77 -8.69
C GLN A 24 15.95 18.06 -8.23
N ASN A 25 15.09 18.58 -9.09
CA ASN A 25 13.73 18.97 -8.74
C ASN A 25 12.66 17.98 -9.27
N THR A 26 13.07 16.81 -9.73
CA THR A 26 12.14 15.76 -10.18
C THR A 26 12.29 14.52 -9.29
N LEU A 27 11.18 14.07 -8.69
CA LEU A 27 11.11 12.91 -7.81
C LEU A 27 10.18 11.86 -8.45
N LEU A 28 10.58 10.59 -8.42
CA LEU A 28 9.70 9.46 -8.76
C LEU A 28 9.30 8.73 -7.47
N ASN A 29 8.00 8.76 -7.18
CA ASN A 29 7.37 7.90 -6.16
C ASN A 29 6.87 6.61 -6.80
N VAL A 30 7.36 5.47 -6.33
CA VAL A 30 6.90 4.14 -6.74
C VAL A 30 6.03 3.55 -5.63
N SER A 31 4.76 3.27 -5.95
CA SER A 31 3.73 2.93 -4.96
C SER A 31 2.84 1.78 -5.41
N TYR A 32 1.99 1.31 -4.49
CA TYR A 32 0.97 0.30 -4.79
C TYR A 32 -0.24 0.91 -5.50
N ASP A 33 -1.00 0.07 -6.20
CA ASP A 33 -2.01 0.45 -7.18
C ASP A 33 -3.20 1.24 -6.60
N VAL A 34 -3.73 0.84 -5.45
CA VAL A 34 -4.90 1.48 -4.83
C VAL A 34 -4.60 2.85 -4.21
N ALA A 35 -3.34 3.19 -3.97
CA ALA A 35 -2.94 4.51 -3.43
C ALA A 35 -2.80 5.60 -4.52
N ARG A 36 -3.06 5.30 -5.79
CA ARG A 36 -2.86 6.21 -6.92
C ARG A 36 -3.52 7.57 -6.71
N GLU A 37 -4.79 7.60 -6.35
CA GLU A 37 -5.55 8.86 -6.21
C GLU A 37 -5.12 9.63 -4.96
N PHE A 38 -4.78 8.93 -3.88
CA PHE A 38 -4.19 9.54 -2.69
C PHE A 38 -2.89 10.28 -3.05
N TYR A 39 -1.95 9.61 -3.72
CA TYR A 39 -0.68 10.24 -4.08
C TYR A 39 -0.82 11.33 -5.13
N LYS A 40 -1.84 11.33 -5.97
CA LYS A 40 -2.14 12.45 -6.86
C LYS A 40 -2.47 13.73 -6.09
N ASP A 41 -3.37 13.63 -5.11
CA ASP A 41 -3.74 14.78 -4.26
C ASP A 41 -2.58 15.18 -3.34
N TYR A 42 -1.90 14.22 -2.75
CA TYR A 42 -0.72 14.40 -1.91
C TYR A 42 0.41 15.12 -2.66
N ASN A 43 0.74 14.70 -3.87
CA ASN A 43 1.80 15.29 -4.70
C ASN A 43 1.51 16.76 -5.00
N THR A 44 0.25 17.10 -5.24
CA THR A 44 -0.18 18.50 -5.46
C THR A 44 0.04 19.35 -4.21
N ALA A 45 -0.37 18.84 -3.03
CA ALA A 45 -0.19 19.53 -1.76
C ALA A 45 1.30 19.65 -1.39
N PHE A 46 2.06 18.58 -1.55
CA PHE A 46 3.51 18.59 -1.29
C PHE A 46 4.24 19.61 -2.19
N ALA A 47 3.94 19.63 -3.48
CA ALA A 47 4.60 20.58 -4.41
C ALA A 47 4.33 22.04 -3.99
N ALA A 48 3.10 22.36 -3.58
CA ALA A 48 2.76 23.68 -3.07
C ALA A 48 3.49 24.00 -1.75
N HIS A 49 3.53 23.03 -0.83
CA HIS A 49 4.26 23.16 0.44
C HIS A 49 5.76 23.35 0.20
N TYR A 50 6.37 22.54 -0.67
CA TYR A 50 7.81 22.59 -0.96
C TYR A 50 8.19 23.94 -1.59
N LYS A 51 7.40 24.42 -2.54
CA LYS A 51 7.59 25.76 -3.13
C LYS A 51 7.50 26.87 -2.09
N LYS A 52 6.51 26.80 -1.19
CA LYS A 52 6.33 27.79 -0.13
C LYS A 52 7.51 27.83 0.85
N THR A 53 8.08 26.68 1.18
CA THR A 53 9.14 26.54 2.19
C THR A 53 10.55 26.73 1.64
N THR A 54 10.78 26.38 0.38
CA THR A 54 12.12 26.39 -0.24
C THR A 54 12.28 27.41 -1.37
N GLY A 55 11.17 27.94 -1.90
CA GLY A 55 11.15 28.77 -3.11
C GLY A 55 11.30 27.98 -4.42
N GLN A 56 11.44 26.66 -4.36
CA GLN A 56 11.71 25.79 -5.51
C GLN A 56 10.46 25.07 -6.00
N ASP A 57 10.27 25.03 -7.32
CA ASP A 57 9.28 24.15 -7.93
C ASP A 57 9.80 22.71 -7.98
N VAL A 58 8.91 21.74 -7.75
CA VAL A 58 9.21 20.32 -7.84
C VAL A 58 8.21 19.61 -8.73
N LYS A 59 8.70 18.66 -9.53
CA LYS A 59 7.87 17.72 -10.29
C LYS A 59 7.90 16.36 -9.61
N ILE A 60 6.72 15.79 -9.38
CA ILE A 60 6.61 14.45 -8.79
C ILE A 60 5.94 13.54 -9.81
N ASP A 61 6.69 12.59 -10.29
CA ASP A 61 6.19 11.49 -11.11
C ASP A 61 5.80 10.31 -10.21
N GLN A 62 4.87 9.47 -10.68
CA GLN A 62 4.40 8.33 -9.89
C GLN A 62 4.25 7.08 -10.77
N SER A 63 4.57 5.92 -10.19
CA SER A 63 4.38 4.61 -10.79
C SER A 63 3.56 3.73 -9.84
N HIS A 64 2.52 3.07 -10.36
CA HIS A 64 1.60 2.26 -9.55
C HIS A 64 1.33 0.91 -10.17
N ALA A 65 1.51 -0.15 -9.36
CA ALA A 65 1.13 -1.54 -9.66
C ALA A 65 0.98 -2.31 -8.34
N GLY A 66 0.84 -3.63 -8.37
CA GLY A 66 0.90 -4.43 -7.15
C GLY A 66 2.22 -4.18 -6.39
N SER A 67 2.15 -3.99 -5.06
CA SER A 67 3.28 -3.56 -4.24
C SER A 67 4.56 -4.39 -4.47
N SER A 68 4.45 -5.72 -4.44
CA SER A 68 5.62 -6.60 -4.68
C SER A 68 6.15 -6.55 -6.13
N ALA A 69 5.29 -6.24 -7.11
CA ALA A 69 5.73 -6.03 -8.48
C ALA A 69 6.52 -4.72 -8.61
N GLN A 70 6.07 -3.68 -7.93
CA GLN A 70 6.79 -2.41 -7.86
C GLN A 70 8.14 -2.55 -7.15
N ALA A 71 8.19 -3.27 -6.01
CA ALA A 71 9.45 -3.52 -5.32
C ALA A 71 10.46 -4.24 -6.24
N ARG A 72 10.01 -5.26 -6.98
CA ARG A 72 10.88 -5.93 -7.99
C ARG A 72 11.33 -4.97 -9.08
N ALA A 73 10.45 -4.16 -9.64
CA ALA A 73 10.83 -3.19 -10.67
C ALA A 73 11.90 -2.20 -10.19
N VAL A 74 11.80 -1.73 -8.93
CA VAL A 74 12.82 -0.86 -8.32
C VAL A 74 14.13 -1.61 -8.13
N ASN A 75 14.09 -2.86 -7.65
CA ASN A 75 15.28 -3.70 -7.54
C ASN A 75 15.97 -3.89 -8.89
N ASP A 76 15.19 -4.11 -9.93
CA ASP A 76 15.65 -4.38 -11.30
C ASP A 76 16.08 -3.11 -12.05
N GLY A 77 16.00 -1.93 -11.43
CA GLY A 77 16.59 -0.70 -11.95
C GLY A 77 15.63 0.44 -12.25
N LEU A 78 14.33 0.33 -11.95
CA LEU A 78 13.43 1.48 -12.00
C LEU A 78 13.95 2.57 -11.05
N ALA A 79 14.28 3.74 -11.58
CA ALA A 79 14.98 4.81 -10.87
C ALA A 79 14.04 5.60 -9.93
N ALA A 80 13.40 4.89 -8.99
CA ALA A 80 12.59 5.49 -7.94
C ALA A 80 13.45 6.31 -6.97
N ASP A 81 12.99 7.48 -6.56
CA ASP A 81 13.61 8.26 -5.48
C ASP A 81 13.08 7.81 -4.12
N VAL A 82 11.78 7.47 -4.06
CA VAL A 82 11.12 6.95 -2.88
C VAL A 82 10.22 5.77 -3.25
N VAL A 83 10.02 4.89 -2.29
CA VAL A 83 9.01 3.83 -2.35
C VAL A 83 7.99 4.04 -1.25
N THR A 84 6.72 3.84 -1.57
CA THR A 84 5.59 3.92 -0.65
C THR A 84 4.74 2.67 -0.85
N MET A 85 5.02 1.66 -0.03
CA MET A 85 4.49 0.30 -0.20
C MET A 85 3.31 0.03 0.74
N ASN A 86 2.60 -1.07 0.54
CA ASN A 86 1.53 -1.51 1.44
C ASN A 86 1.93 -2.71 2.30
N THR A 87 3.21 -3.07 2.33
CA THR A 87 3.72 -4.14 3.19
C THR A 87 5.21 -3.94 3.48
N THR A 88 5.60 -4.13 4.74
CA THR A 88 6.98 -4.02 5.20
C THR A 88 7.91 -5.03 4.52
N THR A 89 7.40 -6.20 4.09
CA THR A 89 8.21 -7.21 3.38
C THR A 89 8.73 -6.72 2.04
N ASP A 90 8.01 -5.82 1.35
CA ASP A 90 8.44 -5.29 0.06
C ASP A 90 9.57 -4.26 0.24
N VAL A 91 9.52 -3.44 1.30
CA VAL A 91 10.63 -2.54 1.65
C VAL A 91 11.83 -3.33 2.19
N GLN A 92 11.59 -4.37 3.01
CA GLN A 92 12.65 -5.23 3.52
C GLN A 92 13.38 -5.97 2.37
N PHE A 93 12.66 -6.45 1.36
CA PHE A 93 13.26 -7.03 0.15
C PHE A 93 14.22 -6.05 -0.54
N LEU A 94 13.85 -4.77 -0.64
CA LEU A 94 14.73 -3.73 -1.20
C LEU A 94 15.93 -3.44 -0.30
N ALA A 95 15.76 -3.50 1.02
CA ALA A 95 16.85 -3.31 1.98
C ALA A 95 17.84 -4.49 1.94
N ASP A 96 17.34 -5.73 1.86
CA ASP A 96 18.16 -6.94 1.73
C ASP A 96 18.97 -6.94 0.42
N SER A 97 18.41 -6.32 -0.63
CA SER A 97 19.10 -6.13 -1.93
C SER A 97 20.03 -4.91 -1.99
N GLY A 98 20.16 -4.15 -0.91
CA GLY A 98 21.02 -2.95 -0.85
C GLY A 98 20.52 -1.76 -1.67
N VAL A 99 19.23 -1.71 -1.99
CA VAL A 99 18.57 -0.65 -2.75
C VAL A 99 18.08 0.47 -1.82
N VAL A 100 17.63 0.07 -0.63
CA VAL A 100 17.15 0.90 0.47
C VAL A 100 18.05 0.64 1.69
N ALA A 101 18.18 1.60 2.60
CA ALA A 101 18.97 1.44 3.82
C ALA A 101 18.45 0.26 4.68
N LYS A 102 19.36 -0.48 5.32
CA LYS A 102 18.99 -1.60 6.20
C LYS A 102 18.18 -1.16 7.41
N ASP A 103 18.41 0.06 7.89
CA ASP A 103 17.74 0.69 9.02
C ASP A 103 16.54 1.56 8.57
N TRP A 104 15.98 1.30 7.41
CA TRP A 104 14.89 2.08 6.79
C TRP A 104 13.72 2.35 7.75
N ALA A 105 13.33 1.36 8.54
CA ALA A 105 12.22 1.49 9.48
C ALA A 105 12.49 2.52 10.59
N GLN A 106 13.75 2.81 10.90
CA GLN A 106 14.17 3.78 11.93
C GLN A 106 14.33 5.20 11.38
N LYS A 107 14.21 5.39 10.06
CA LYS A 107 14.41 6.71 9.42
C LYS A 107 13.23 7.66 9.61
N PHE A 108 12.04 7.14 9.88
CA PHE A 108 10.80 7.89 10.02
C PHE A 108 9.97 7.36 11.19
N PRO A 109 9.04 8.16 11.75
CA PRO A 109 8.18 7.72 12.85
C PRO A 109 7.33 6.48 12.51
N HIS A 110 6.90 5.76 13.54
CA HIS A 110 6.03 4.59 13.42
C HIS A 110 6.60 3.50 12.50
N ASP A 111 7.88 3.17 12.66
CA ASP A 111 8.60 2.21 11.82
C ASP A 111 8.47 2.55 10.32
N ALA A 112 8.63 3.84 10.00
CA ALA A 112 8.48 4.42 8.68
C ALA A 112 7.10 4.13 8.03
N SER A 113 6.04 4.04 8.84
CA SER A 113 4.66 3.81 8.36
C SER A 113 3.75 4.98 8.71
N PRO A 114 3.67 6.02 7.85
CA PRO A 114 2.90 7.24 8.10
C PRO A 114 1.39 7.02 8.19
N THR A 115 0.89 5.93 7.63
CA THR A 115 -0.53 5.59 7.62
C THR A 115 -0.73 4.10 7.80
N THR A 116 -1.97 3.71 8.11
CA THR A 116 -2.40 2.32 8.17
C THR A 116 -3.67 2.09 7.36
N SER A 117 -4.02 0.84 7.20
CA SER A 117 -5.32 0.40 6.67
C SER A 117 -5.78 -0.83 7.44
N THR A 118 -6.91 -1.38 7.04
CA THR A 118 -7.42 -2.66 7.55
C THR A 118 -8.18 -3.40 6.45
N MET A 119 -8.45 -4.68 6.65
CA MET A 119 -9.21 -5.47 5.70
C MET A 119 -10.70 -5.41 6.03
N LEU A 120 -11.52 -5.15 5.02
CA LEU A 120 -12.97 -5.17 5.08
C LEU A 120 -13.54 -6.13 4.03
N PHE A 121 -14.84 -6.37 4.12
CA PHE A 121 -15.59 -7.07 3.07
C PHE A 121 -16.42 -6.06 2.31
N LEU A 122 -16.25 -5.99 1.00
CA LEU A 122 -17.19 -5.32 0.12
C LEU A 122 -18.14 -6.37 -0.44
N VAL A 123 -19.42 -6.17 -0.22
CA VAL A 123 -20.50 -7.07 -0.68
C VAL A 123 -21.33 -6.37 -1.73
N ARG A 124 -22.13 -7.13 -2.48
CA ARG A 124 -23.12 -6.58 -3.41
C ARG A 124 -24.09 -5.69 -2.65
N ASN A 125 -24.59 -4.64 -3.32
CA ASN A 125 -25.57 -3.74 -2.74
C ASN A 125 -26.76 -4.53 -2.13
N GLY A 126 -27.17 -4.16 -0.92
CA GLY A 126 -28.19 -4.84 -0.15
C GLY A 126 -27.76 -6.16 0.49
N ASN A 127 -26.48 -6.54 0.36
CA ASN A 127 -25.88 -7.72 0.98
C ASN A 127 -26.75 -9.01 0.81
N PRO A 128 -27.02 -9.45 -0.41
CA PRO A 128 -27.98 -10.54 -0.66
C PRO A 128 -27.57 -11.89 -0.06
N LYS A 129 -26.30 -12.08 0.25
CA LYS A 129 -25.77 -13.29 0.92
C LYS A 129 -25.77 -13.19 2.46
N GLY A 130 -26.15 -12.04 3.02
CA GLY A 130 -26.21 -11.82 4.46
C GLY A 130 -24.86 -11.95 5.16
N ILE A 131 -23.78 -11.52 4.50
CA ILE A 131 -22.41 -11.57 5.03
C ILE A 131 -22.27 -10.56 6.17
N LYS A 132 -21.81 -11.03 7.34
CA LYS A 132 -21.61 -10.20 8.54
C LYS A 132 -20.21 -10.35 9.13
N ASP A 133 -19.62 -11.54 9.05
CA ASP A 133 -18.32 -11.85 9.65
C ASP A 133 -17.57 -12.92 8.84
N TRP A 134 -16.37 -13.25 9.27
CA TRP A 134 -15.45 -14.19 8.63
C TRP A 134 -16.08 -15.55 8.35
N GLU A 135 -16.86 -16.10 9.28
CA GLU A 135 -17.51 -17.42 9.15
C GLU A 135 -18.52 -17.48 8.01
N ASP A 136 -19.07 -16.35 7.59
CA ASP A 136 -19.99 -16.31 6.48
C ASP A 136 -19.29 -16.56 5.13
N LEU A 137 -17.96 -16.27 5.07
CA LEU A 137 -17.17 -16.42 3.85
C LEU A 137 -16.91 -17.88 3.46
N ILE A 138 -17.08 -18.82 4.41
CA ILE A 138 -16.91 -20.26 4.16
C ILE A 138 -18.22 -21.00 3.94
N LYS A 139 -19.36 -20.30 3.92
CA LYS A 139 -20.67 -20.91 3.64
C LYS A 139 -20.75 -21.43 2.20
N PRO A 140 -21.46 -22.54 1.97
CA PRO A 140 -21.72 -23.04 0.62
C PRO A 140 -22.38 -21.98 -0.27
N GLY A 141 -21.90 -21.85 -1.52
CA GLY A 141 -22.47 -20.94 -2.49
C GLY A 141 -22.07 -19.46 -2.31
N VAL A 142 -21.17 -19.14 -1.39
CA VAL A 142 -20.51 -17.84 -1.29
C VAL A 142 -19.24 -17.86 -2.12
N GLN A 143 -19.07 -16.86 -2.99
CA GLN A 143 -17.86 -16.68 -3.79
C GLN A 143 -17.08 -15.46 -3.31
N VAL A 144 -15.81 -15.66 -2.97
CA VAL A 144 -14.94 -14.63 -2.43
C VAL A 144 -13.85 -14.23 -3.44
N ILE A 145 -13.72 -12.95 -3.71
CA ILE A 145 -12.63 -12.41 -4.52
C ILE A 145 -11.52 -11.91 -3.57
N VAL A 146 -10.31 -12.34 -3.84
CA VAL A 146 -9.10 -11.92 -3.12
C VAL A 146 -7.94 -11.72 -4.08
N VAL A 147 -6.98 -10.92 -3.68
CA VAL A 147 -5.69 -10.79 -4.37
C VAL A 147 -4.82 -12.01 -4.06
N ASN A 148 -4.02 -12.43 -5.03
CA ASN A 148 -3.04 -13.49 -4.82
C ASN A 148 -1.96 -13.03 -3.81
N PRO A 149 -1.78 -13.71 -2.67
CA PRO A 149 -0.81 -13.34 -1.65
C PRO A 149 0.66 -13.48 -2.13
N LYS A 150 0.90 -14.23 -3.20
CA LYS A 150 2.23 -14.33 -3.84
C LYS A 150 2.60 -13.05 -4.61
N THR A 151 1.62 -12.23 -5.02
CA THR A 151 1.84 -11.08 -5.90
C THR A 151 1.55 -9.72 -5.27
N GLY A 152 0.79 -9.67 -4.17
CA GLY A 152 0.37 -8.40 -3.57
C GLY A 152 0.16 -8.44 -2.07
N GLY A 153 0.52 -7.33 -1.40
CA GLY A 153 0.34 -7.16 0.04
C GLY A 153 -1.12 -7.23 0.48
N ASN A 154 -2.06 -6.74 -0.36
CA ASN A 154 -3.49 -6.89 -0.11
C ASN A 154 -3.87 -8.37 0.13
N GLY A 155 -3.41 -9.27 -0.74
CA GLY A 155 -3.66 -10.71 -0.59
C GLY A 155 -3.02 -11.31 0.68
N ARG A 156 -1.81 -10.86 1.03
CA ARG A 156 -1.16 -11.29 2.28
C ARG A 156 -1.96 -10.85 3.49
N TYR A 157 -2.37 -9.60 3.56
CA TYR A 157 -3.18 -9.09 4.66
C TYR A 157 -4.57 -9.75 4.72
N ALA A 158 -5.22 -10.02 3.59
CA ALA A 158 -6.49 -10.75 3.54
C ALA A 158 -6.35 -12.16 4.13
N TYR A 159 -5.30 -12.90 3.76
CA TYR A 159 -4.98 -14.21 4.30
C TYR A 159 -4.68 -14.14 5.80
N LEU A 160 -3.78 -13.25 6.24
CA LEU A 160 -3.40 -13.12 7.64
C LEU A 160 -4.56 -12.62 8.51
N ALA A 161 -5.44 -11.75 7.97
CA ALA A 161 -6.64 -11.31 8.66
C ALA A 161 -7.62 -12.47 8.91
N ALA A 162 -7.83 -13.32 7.91
CA ALA A 162 -8.65 -14.51 8.03
C ALA A 162 -8.11 -15.50 9.07
N TRP A 163 -6.79 -15.75 9.02
CA TRP A 163 -6.09 -16.61 9.99
C TRP A 163 -6.19 -16.05 11.40
N GLY A 164 -5.81 -14.78 11.58
CA GLY A 164 -5.81 -14.12 12.88
C GLY A 164 -7.21 -13.94 13.48
N ALA A 165 -8.26 -13.84 12.65
CA ALA A 165 -9.63 -13.79 13.14
C ALA A 165 -10.02 -15.04 13.93
N ILE A 166 -9.59 -16.22 13.48
CA ILE A 166 -9.81 -17.48 14.21
C ILE A 166 -8.98 -17.50 15.49
N ARG A 167 -7.73 -17.01 15.42
CA ARG A 167 -6.86 -16.90 16.60
C ARG A 167 -7.43 -15.94 17.67
N GLU A 168 -8.02 -14.82 17.26
CA GLU A 168 -8.67 -13.85 18.16
C GLU A 168 -9.89 -14.42 18.89
N LYS A 169 -10.54 -15.42 18.30
CA LYS A 169 -11.65 -16.17 18.90
C LYS A 169 -11.17 -17.38 19.76
N GLY A 170 -9.86 -17.49 20.01
CA GLY A 170 -9.28 -18.56 20.81
C GLY A 170 -9.00 -19.88 20.05
N GLY A 171 -9.14 -19.87 18.73
CA GLY A 171 -8.84 -21.01 17.89
C GLY A 171 -7.35 -21.35 17.83
N THR A 172 -7.02 -22.61 17.53
CA THR A 172 -5.65 -23.10 17.33
C THR A 172 -5.09 -22.76 15.96
N GLU A 173 -3.79 -22.94 15.74
CA GLU A 173 -3.16 -22.80 14.42
C GLU A 173 -3.79 -23.77 13.39
N ALA A 174 -4.09 -25.00 13.79
CA ALA A 174 -4.73 -25.99 12.93
C ALA A 174 -6.14 -25.55 12.51
N GLN A 175 -6.92 -24.99 13.44
CA GLN A 175 -8.25 -24.45 13.13
C GLN A 175 -8.19 -23.24 12.22
N ALA A 176 -7.20 -22.36 12.40
CA ALA A 176 -6.97 -21.23 11.50
C ALA A 176 -6.59 -21.70 10.09
N ALA A 177 -5.71 -22.70 9.97
CA ALA A 177 -5.34 -23.29 8.69
C ALA A 177 -6.54 -23.92 7.98
N GLU A 178 -7.37 -24.69 8.72
CA GLU A 178 -8.59 -25.31 8.20
C GLU A 178 -9.59 -24.24 7.71
N PHE A 179 -9.78 -23.19 8.50
CA PHE A 179 -10.67 -22.08 8.13
C PHE A 179 -10.23 -21.41 6.84
N VAL A 180 -8.94 -21.05 6.74
CA VAL A 180 -8.39 -20.42 5.54
C VAL A 180 -8.47 -21.37 4.33
N SER A 181 -8.26 -22.67 4.53
CA SER A 181 -8.47 -23.65 3.47
C SER A 181 -9.91 -23.65 2.94
N LYS A 182 -10.90 -23.62 3.83
CA LYS A 182 -12.33 -23.52 3.46
C LYS A 182 -12.62 -22.20 2.75
N LEU A 183 -12.06 -21.07 3.20
CA LEU A 183 -12.21 -19.78 2.57
C LEU A 183 -11.67 -19.81 1.12
N TYR A 184 -10.45 -20.32 0.93
CA TYR A 184 -9.85 -20.38 -0.41
C TYR A 184 -10.54 -21.37 -1.35
N LYS A 185 -11.29 -22.35 -0.85
CA LYS A 185 -12.19 -23.18 -1.68
C LYS A 185 -13.32 -22.35 -2.32
N ASN A 186 -13.74 -21.28 -1.64
CA ASN A 186 -14.75 -20.34 -2.12
C ASN A 186 -14.16 -19.21 -2.99
N VAL A 187 -12.86 -19.20 -3.26
CA VAL A 187 -12.19 -18.22 -4.10
C VAL A 187 -12.09 -18.74 -5.55
N PRO A 188 -12.93 -18.29 -6.49
CA PRO A 188 -12.93 -18.80 -7.85
C PRO A 188 -11.69 -18.39 -8.64
N VAL A 189 -11.13 -17.20 -8.36
CA VAL A 189 -9.98 -16.63 -9.04
C VAL A 189 -9.14 -15.78 -8.09
N LEU A 190 -7.82 -15.87 -8.21
CA LEU A 190 -6.87 -15.00 -7.52
C LEU A 190 -6.53 -13.80 -8.42
N ALA A 191 -6.91 -12.60 -7.98
CA ALA A 191 -6.60 -11.37 -8.70
C ALA A 191 -5.10 -11.01 -8.59
N LYS A 192 -4.56 -10.33 -9.59
CA LYS A 192 -3.14 -9.96 -9.64
C LYS A 192 -2.77 -8.81 -8.69
N GLY A 193 -3.73 -7.95 -8.36
CA GLY A 193 -3.60 -6.78 -7.48
C GLY A 193 -4.96 -6.23 -7.10
N GLY A 194 -4.99 -5.17 -6.26
CA GLY A 194 -6.23 -4.61 -5.75
C GLY A 194 -7.17 -4.12 -6.84
N ARG A 195 -6.66 -3.39 -7.83
CA ARG A 195 -7.47 -2.89 -8.96
C ARG A 195 -8.02 -4.02 -9.84
N ASP A 196 -7.27 -5.10 -10.05
CA ASP A 196 -7.78 -6.27 -10.78
C ASP A 196 -8.87 -7.00 -9.98
N ALA A 197 -8.73 -7.07 -8.65
CA ALA A 197 -9.76 -7.62 -7.77
C ALA A 197 -11.06 -6.79 -7.83
N THR A 198 -10.95 -5.47 -7.77
CA THR A 198 -12.10 -4.55 -7.91
C THR A 198 -12.75 -4.67 -9.29
N ALA A 199 -11.97 -4.73 -10.36
CA ALA A 199 -12.47 -4.94 -11.72
C ALA A 199 -13.16 -6.30 -11.88
N THR A 200 -12.58 -7.35 -11.29
CA THR A 200 -13.19 -8.70 -11.28
C THR A 200 -14.55 -8.67 -10.56
N PHE A 201 -14.60 -8.04 -9.41
CA PHE A 201 -15.81 -7.92 -8.62
C PHE A 201 -16.87 -7.05 -9.33
N LEU A 202 -16.56 -5.80 -9.68
CA LEU A 202 -17.55 -4.83 -10.17
C LEU A 202 -17.82 -4.90 -11.66
N GLN A 203 -16.77 -4.99 -12.50
CA GLN A 203 -16.93 -4.91 -13.95
C GLN A 203 -17.24 -6.28 -14.57
N ARG A 204 -16.55 -7.34 -14.10
CA ARG A 204 -16.80 -8.72 -14.57
C ARG A 204 -17.95 -9.38 -13.81
N ASN A 205 -18.51 -8.72 -12.79
CA ASN A 205 -19.60 -9.18 -11.95
C ASN A 205 -19.38 -10.59 -11.34
N GLN A 206 -18.14 -10.88 -10.93
CA GLN A 206 -17.76 -12.14 -10.31
C GLN A 206 -17.67 -12.01 -8.78
N GLY A 207 -18.07 -13.05 -8.05
CA GLY A 207 -18.04 -13.13 -6.60
C GLY A 207 -19.18 -12.40 -5.90
N ASP A 208 -19.40 -12.77 -4.66
CA ASP A 208 -20.38 -12.18 -3.75
C ASP A 208 -19.73 -11.20 -2.79
N VAL A 209 -18.45 -11.45 -2.47
CA VAL A 209 -17.64 -10.69 -1.51
C VAL A 209 -16.28 -10.41 -2.10
N LEU A 210 -15.77 -9.19 -1.91
CA LEU A 210 -14.39 -8.80 -2.14
C LEU A 210 -13.72 -8.49 -0.79
N ILE A 211 -12.68 -9.22 -0.41
CA ILE A 211 -11.85 -8.86 0.75
C ILE A 211 -10.79 -7.88 0.28
N THR A 212 -10.82 -6.66 0.80
CA THR A 212 -9.88 -5.61 0.39
C THR A 212 -9.64 -4.57 1.47
N PHE A 213 -8.78 -3.59 1.20
CA PHE A 213 -8.53 -2.48 2.12
C PHE A 213 -9.73 -1.56 2.28
N GLU A 214 -9.88 -0.99 3.47
CA GLU A 214 -10.94 -0.02 3.81
C GLU A 214 -11.01 1.15 2.81
N SER A 215 -9.87 1.63 2.29
CA SER A 215 -9.79 2.70 1.29
C SER A 215 -10.48 2.37 -0.05
N GLU A 216 -10.66 1.09 -0.37
CA GLU A 216 -11.34 0.69 -1.61
C GLU A 216 -12.81 1.13 -1.65
N VAL A 217 -13.49 1.23 -0.51
CA VAL A 217 -14.88 1.72 -0.45
C VAL A 217 -14.97 3.11 -1.09
N VAL A 218 -14.12 4.04 -0.66
CA VAL A 218 -14.11 5.42 -1.18
C VAL A 218 -13.66 5.45 -2.64
N SER A 219 -12.68 4.62 -3.01
CA SER A 219 -12.20 4.53 -4.39
C SER A 219 -13.31 4.04 -5.32
N ILE A 220 -14.08 3.04 -4.90
CA ILE A 220 -15.21 2.47 -5.67
C ILE A 220 -16.32 3.50 -5.82
N ASP A 221 -16.71 4.18 -4.75
CA ASP A 221 -17.76 5.21 -4.81
C ASP A 221 -17.40 6.35 -5.76
N ARG A 222 -16.12 6.74 -5.81
CA ARG A 222 -15.64 7.78 -6.74
C ARG A 222 -15.60 7.31 -8.20
N GLU A 223 -15.17 6.08 -8.44
CA GLU A 223 -14.95 5.56 -9.79
C GLU A 223 -16.22 5.00 -10.43
N PHE A 224 -17.05 4.32 -9.65
CA PHE A 224 -18.22 3.59 -10.14
C PHE A 224 -19.57 4.18 -9.69
N GLY A 225 -19.54 5.22 -8.85
CA GLY A 225 -20.73 5.82 -8.23
C GLY A 225 -21.10 5.14 -6.90
N ALA A 226 -21.60 5.96 -5.97
CA ALA A 226 -22.03 5.49 -4.65
C ALA A 226 -23.14 4.44 -4.72
N GLY A 227 -23.17 3.53 -3.75
CA GLY A 227 -24.21 2.51 -3.61
C GLY A 227 -24.05 1.30 -4.56
N LYS A 228 -22.87 1.09 -5.13
CA LYS A 228 -22.57 -0.13 -5.91
C LYS A 228 -22.25 -1.32 -5.01
N VAL A 229 -21.73 -1.05 -3.84
CA VAL A 229 -21.34 -2.05 -2.84
C VAL A 229 -21.71 -1.57 -1.44
N ASP A 230 -21.85 -2.52 -0.51
CA ASP A 230 -21.93 -2.25 0.91
C ASP A 230 -20.65 -2.70 1.60
N ALA A 231 -20.14 -1.87 2.52
CA ALA A 231 -18.99 -2.23 3.35
C ALA A 231 -19.43 -2.96 4.60
N VAL A 232 -18.95 -4.17 4.79
CA VAL A 232 -19.15 -4.97 6.00
C VAL A 232 -17.86 -4.95 6.82
N TYR A 233 -17.97 -4.46 8.05
CA TYR A 233 -16.91 -4.46 9.05
C TYR A 233 -16.98 -5.77 9.82
N PRO A 234 -15.99 -6.67 9.70
CA PRO A 234 -15.99 -7.92 10.45
C PRO A 234 -15.79 -7.67 11.95
N SER A 235 -16.07 -8.66 12.79
CA SER A 235 -15.88 -8.57 14.24
C SER A 235 -14.44 -8.22 14.65
N VAL A 236 -13.48 -8.61 13.83
CA VAL A 236 -12.04 -8.33 14.01
C VAL A 236 -11.31 -8.31 12.67
N SER A 237 -10.29 -7.48 12.56
CA SER A 237 -9.41 -7.45 11.38
C SER A 237 -7.95 -7.17 11.78
N ILE A 238 -7.07 -7.02 10.79
CA ILE A 238 -5.64 -6.81 10.96
C ILE A 238 -5.26 -5.35 10.71
N VAL A 239 -4.29 -4.84 11.46
CA VAL A 239 -3.62 -3.57 11.12
C VAL A 239 -2.69 -3.82 9.94
N ALA A 240 -2.93 -3.12 8.83
CA ALA A 240 -2.06 -3.11 7.67
C ALA A 240 -1.25 -1.81 7.65
N GLU A 241 0.06 -1.92 7.73
CA GLU A 241 0.96 -0.78 7.71
C GLU A 241 1.35 -0.41 6.29
N ASN A 242 1.48 0.90 6.03
CA ASN A 242 1.90 1.44 4.74
C ASN A 242 3.30 2.04 4.87
N PRO A 243 4.36 1.21 4.75
CA PRO A 243 5.73 1.65 4.94
C PRO A 243 6.25 2.48 3.77
N VAL A 244 7.17 3.38 4.09
CA VAL A 244 7.84 4.25 3.13
C VAL A 244 9.36 4.19 3.31
N ALA A 245 10.11 4.40 2.23
CA ALA A 245 11.56 4.48 2.31
C ALA A 245 12.15 5.32 1.17
N VAL A 246 13.30 5.93 1.45
CA VAL A 246 14.16 6.55 0.43
C VAL A 246 14.88 5.43 -0.32
N VAL A 247 15.04 5.58 -1.63
CA VAL A 247 15.84 4.66 -2.46
C VAL A 247 17.25 5.23 -2.59
N GLU A 248 18.11 4.94 -1.61
CA GLU A 248 19.45 5.53 -1.48
C GLU A 248 20.29 5.37 -2.75
N ARG A 249 20.17 4.21 -3.40
CA ARG A 249 20.86 3.94 -4.68
C ARG A 249 20.55 4.98 -5.76
N THR A 250 19.31 5.44 -5.81
CA THR A 250 18.85 6.40 -6.81
C THR A 250 19.13 7.83 -6.40
N VAL A 251 18.76 8.22 -5.18
CA VAL A 251 18.90 9.61 -4.73
C VAL A 251 20.37 10.05 -4.66
N ALA A 252 21.30 9.13 -4.37
CA ALA A 252 22.75 9.40 -4.42
C ALA A 252 23.23 9.76 -5.83
N LYS A 253 22.68 9.11 -6.87
CA LYS A 253 23.04 9.38 -8.27
C LYS A 253 22.38 10.65 -8.82
N LYS A 254 21.13 10.93 -8.40
CA LYS A 254 20.33 12.06 -8.88
C LYS A 254 20.56 13.34 -8.09
N GLY A 255 21.15 13.27 -6.89
CA GLY A 255 21.29 14.41 -5.97
C GLY A 255 19.95 14.81 -5.32
N THR A 256 18.95 13.92 -5.25
CA THR A 256 17.58 14.19 -4.79
C THR A 256 17.34 13.78 -3.33
N ALA A 257 18.37 13.44 -2.55
CA ALA A 257 18.23 12.91 -1.19
C ALA A 257 17.43 13.85 -0.25
N GLN A 258 17.68 15.16 -0.29
CA GLN A 258 16.96 16.13 0.53
C GLN A 258 15.49 16.25 0.11
N LEU A 259 15.21 16.27 -1.19
CA LEU A 259 13.87 16.31 -1.72
C LEU A 259 13.08 15.03 -1.35
N ALA A 260 13.71 13.86 -1.50
CA ALA A 260 13.12 12.57 -1.14
C ALA A 260 12.78 12.49 0.36
N LYS A 261 13.70 12.96 1.22
CA LYS A 261 13.43 13.03 2.66
C LYS A 261 12.29 14.00 2.97
N ALA A 262 12.30 15.21 2.42
CA ALA A 262 11.25 16.20 2.63
C ALA A 262 9.87 15.67 2.16
N TYR A 263 9.84 14.95 1.03
CA TYR A 263 8.64 14.30 0.53
C TYR A 263 8.08 13.28 1.52
N LEU A 264 8.92 12.42 2.10
CA LEU A 264 8.44 11.42 3.06
C LEU A 264 8.13 12.04 4.44
N ASP A 265 8.88 13.05 4.90
CA ASP A 265 8.59 13.77 6.14
C ASP A 265 7.20 14.44 6.10
N TYR A 266 6.82 15.00 4.96
CA TYR A 266 5.53 15.68 4.81
C TYR A 266 4.32 14.73 4.96
N LEU A 267 4.49 13.41 4.74
CA LEU A 267 3.45 12.40 5.00
C LEU A 267 2.96 12.40 6.45
N TYR A 268 3.78 12.87 7.39
CA TYR A 268 3.47 12.93 8.82
C TYR A 268 2.84 14.27 9.24
N SER A 269 2.72 15.25 8.33
CA SER A 269 2.05 16.52 8.61
C SER A 269 0.54 16.33 8.74
N ASP A 270 -0.12 17.17 9.56
CA ASP A 270 -1.58 17.14 9.69
C ASP A 270 -2.29 17.31 8.33
N GLU A 271 -1.74 18.14 7.44
CA GLU A 271 -2.30 18.35 6.09
C GLU A 271 -2.27 17.07 5.25
N ALA A 272 -1.14 16.36 5.22
CA ALA A 272 -1.02 15.09 4.50
C ALA A 272 -1.88 14.00 5.14
N GLN A 273 -1.95 13.96 6.46
CA GLN A 273 -2.81 13.05 7.21
C GLN A 273 -4.30 13.29 6.94
N GLU A 274 -4.72 14.55 6.75
CA GLU A 274 -6.09 14.88 6.33
C GLU A 274 -6.37 14.42 4.88
N ILE A 275 -5.39 14.56 3.98
CA ILE A 275 -5.51 14.00 2.61
C ILE A 275 -5.66 12.49 2.69
N ALA A 276 -4.86 11.80 3.50
CA ALA A 276 -4.99 10.36 3.70
C ALA A 276 -6.39 9.97 4.20
N ALA A 277 -6.91 10.68 5.21
CA ALA A 277 -8.24 10.44 5.77
C ALA A 277 -9.36 10.62 4.75
N LYS A 278 -9.26 11.62 3.87
CA LYS A 278 -10.22 11.82 2.75
C LYS A 278 -10.23 10.66 1.75
N HIS A 279 -9.17 9.89 1.69
CA HIS A 279 -9.07 8.68 0.87
C HIS A 279 -9.32 7.39 1.68
N ALA A 280 -9.90 7.51 2.89
CA ALA A 280 -10.12 6.42 3.84
C ALA A 280 -8.84 5.59 4.15
N ILE A 281 -7.68 6.23 4.08
CA ILE A 281 -6.41 5.70 4.56
C ILE A 281 -6.25 6.21 6.00
N ARG A 282 -6.15 5.29 6.97
CA ARG A 282 -6.13 5.64 8.40
C ARG A 282 -4.90 6.45 8.77
N PRO A 283 -5.07 7.70 9.24
CA PRO A 283 -3.95 8.54 9.67
C PRO A 283 -3.36 8.05 10.99
N ARG A 284 -2.09 8.40 11.24
CA ARG A 284 -1.45 8.23 12.55
C ARG A 284 -1.72 9.43 13.49
N SER A 285 -2.08 10.58 12.94
CA SER A 285 -2.45 11.75 13.74
C SER A 285 -3.77 11.52 14.45
N GLU A 286 -3.74 11.42 15.80
CA GLU A 286 -4.95 11.27 16.62
C GLU A 286 -5.94 12.41 16.40
N LYS A 287 -5.44 13.64 16.25
CA LYS A 287 -6.23 14.82 15.93
C LYS A 287 -7.03 14.64 14.64
N VAL A 288 -6.37 14.16 13.58
CA VAL A 288 -7.01 13.93 12.29
C VAL A 288 -7.95 12.72 12.37
N LEU A 289 -7.54 11.65 13.03
CA LEU A 289 -8.39 10.47 13.22
C LEU A 289 -9.71 10.82 13.90
N LYS A 290 -9.66 11.65 14.96
CA LYS A 290 -10.85 12.16 15.65
C LYS A 290 -11.73 13.02 14.73
N LYS A 291 -11.14 13.88 13.91
CA LYS A 291 -11.87 14.70 12.94
C LYS A 291 -12.64 13.86 11.90
N TYR A 292 -12.12 12.68 11.57
CA TYR A 292 -12.68 11.77 10.55
C TYR A 292 -13.29 10.49 11.16
N GLU A 293 -13.72 10.52 12.42
CA GLU A 293 -14.29 9.36 13.12
C GLU A 293 -15.52 8.75 12.41
N ALA A 294 -16.29 9.57 11.70
CA ALA A 294 -17.42 9.09 10.89
C ALA A 294 -16.98 8.22 9.70
N THR A 295 -15.77 8.43 9.18
CA THR A 295 -15.19 7.63 8.08
C THR A 295 -14.63 6.31 8.61
N PHE A 296 -13.97 6.34 9.77
CA PHE A 296 -13.27 5.19 10.34
C PHE A 296 -14.09 4.56 11.46
N LYS A 297 -15.00 3.68 11.08
CA LYS A 297 -15.84 2.97 12.07
C LYS A 297 -14.98 2.20 13.08
N PRO A 298 -15.41 2.11 14.35
CA PRO A 298 -14.73 1.28 15.33
C PRO A 298 -14.63 -0.17 14.85
N LEU A 299 -13.44 -0.73 14.90
CA LEU A 299 -13.15 -2.09 14.49
C LEU A 299 -12.06 -2.65 15.41
N LYS A 300 -12.32 -3.80 16.03
CA LYS A 300 -11.28 -4.51 16.76
C LYS A 300 -10.20 -4.95 15.78
N GLN A 301 -8.94 -4.63 16.09
CA GLN A 301 -7.81 -4.95 15.23
C GLN A 301 -6.71 -5.65 16.04
N PHE A 302 -5.99 -6.55 15.39
CA PHE A 302 -4.75 -7.13 15.89
C PHE A 302 -3.57 -6.75 14.99
N THR A 303 -2.38 -6.72 15.54
CA THR A 303 -1.14 -6.49 14.78
C THR A 303 -0.59 -7.81 14.23
N VAL A 304 0.19 -7.73 13.15
CA VAL A 304 0.92 -8.90 12.62
C VAL A 304 1.77 -9.55 13.71
N ALA A 305 2.44 -8.74 14.54
CA ALA A 305 3.31 -9.22 15.61
C ALA A 305 2.60 -10.16 16.59
N LYS A 306 1.32 -9.97 16.83
CA LYS A 306 0.57 -10.75 17.83
C LYS A 306 0.53 -12.25 17.52
N TYR A 307 0.42 -12.64 16.26
CA TYR A 307 0.27 -14.04 15.85
C TYR A 307 1.35 -14.53 14.88
N PHE A 308 2.08 -13.64 14.26
CA PHE A 308 2.99 -13.99 13.17
C PHE A 308 4.43 -13.49 13.40
N GLY A 309 4.72 -12.88 14.57
CA GLY A 309 6.00 -12.27 14.89
C GLY A 309 6.27 -11.03 14.04
N SER A 310 6.43 -11.21 12.74
CA SER A 310 6.60 -10.12 11.76
C SER A 310 6.05 -10.53 10.39
N LEU A 311 5.88 -9.56 9.50
CA LEU A 311 5.54 -9.87 8.10
C LEU A 311 6.64 -10.67 7.39
N THR A 312 7.91 -10.49 7.78
CA THR A 312 9.02 -11.27 7.25
C THR A 312 8.93 -12.73 7.70
N GLU A 313 8.56 -12.98 8.94
CA GLU A 313 8.33 -14.36 9.44
C GLU A 313 7.08 -14.96 8.82
N ALA A 314 5.98 -14.19 8.74
CA ALA A 314 4.78 -14.61 8.03
C ALA A 314 5.09 -14.97 6.56
N GLN A 315 5.94 -14.18 5.88
CA GLN A 315 6.40 -14.47 4.52
C GLN A 315 7.08 -15.84 4.42
N LYS A 316 7.98 -16.14 5.35
CA LYS A 316 8.72 -17.42 5.36
C LYS A 316 7.80 -18.61 5.57
N VAL A 317 6.89 -18.52 6.54
CA VAL A 317 6.01 -19.63 6.95
C VAL A 317 4.85 -19.81 5.97
N HIS A 318 4.23 -18.72 5.53
CA HIS A 318 2.96 -18.79 4.80
C HIS A 318 3.10 -18.60 3.30
N PHE A 319 4.02 -17.73 2.83
CA PHE A 319 3.99 -17.25 1.44
C PHE A 319 5.20 -17.61 0.58
N ASN A 320 6.30 -18.11 1.17
CA ASN A 320 7.40 -18.65 0.38
C ASN A 320 6.96 -19.93 -0.34
N ASP A 321 7.71 -20.35 -1.34
CA ASP A 321 7.43 -21.55 -2.11
C ASP A 321 7.40 -22.77 -1.16
N GLY A 322 6.33 -23.57 -1.28
CA GLY A 322 6.04 -24.68 -0.39
C GLY A 322 5.51 -24.27 1.00
N GLY A 323 5.24 -22.99 1.22
CA GLY A 323 4.64 -22.49 2.47
C GLY A 323 3.20 -22.92 2.68
N GLN A 324 2.58 -22.44 3.77
CA GLN A 324 1.21 -22.83 4.14
C GLN A 324 0.19 -22.47 3.06
N PHE A 325 0.34 -21.32 2.40
CA PHE A 325 -0.56 -20.93 1.32
C PHE A 325 -0.54 -21.93 0.15
N ASP A 326 0.64 -22.36 -0.27
CA ASP A 326 0.76 -23.32 -1.37
C ASP A 326 0.09 -24.67 -1.02
N LYS A 327 0.28 -25.15 0.21
CA LYS A 327 -0.37 -26.37 0.71
C LYS A 327 -1.89 -26.26 0.74
N ILE A 328 -2.41 -25.11 1.20
CA ILE A 328 -3.85 -24.82 1.25
C ILE A 328 -4.42 -24.71 -0.17
N TYR A 329 -3.75 -24.01 -1.06
CA TYR A 329 -4.24 -23.75 -2.40
C TYR A 329 -4.13 -24.96 -3.32
N SER A 330 -3.09 -25.79 -3.17
CA SER A 330 -2.96 -27.06 -3.93
C SER A 330 -3.94 -28.13 -3.49
N ALA A 331 -4.53 -28.01 -2.29
CA ALA A 331 -5.56 -28.93 -1.80
C ALA A 331 -6.99 -28.54 -2.27
N LYS A 332 -7.09 -27.50 -3.09
CA LYS A 332 -8.35 -27.02 -3.70
C LYS A 332 -8.73 -27.89 -4.91
#